data_a4d2916b851e644946c89441930e15fe
#
_entry.id   a4d2916b851e644946c89441930e15fe
#
_cell.length_a   1.000
_cell.length_b   1.000
_cell.length_c   1.000
_cell.angle_alpha   90.00
_cell.angle_beta   90.00
_cell.angle_gamma   90.00
#
_symmetry.space_group_name_H-M   'P 1'
#
loop_
_entity.id
_entity.type
_entity.pdbx_description
1 polymer ?
#
loop_
_entity_poly.entity_id
_entity_poly.type
_entity_poly.pdbx_seq_one_letter_code
_entity_poly.pdbx_strand_id
1 'polypeptide(L)'
;MKKLLSALLLLIASNILFAQRNTVLIIADDVSSDYFGFYEDHVDTVAVPNIRKLLAKGVRFKNLMSNPVCSSTRTTILTGRYSFRTGVGGIVGGSGGSNQIDTAEISIPKLLKVYNANIAKADIGKWHLKQPAPAYNLMSPQALGYDWFEGPFIGQLPSYTNWTKYTNGAASTITTYATTENVNNAVAWVKTVNANKPFFLWLAFNAPHEPLHLPPPGLHTYTSLSGTMANINAQPKEYFKAMIQAMDHEIGRLMDSLQVMNKLDSTDFIFIGDNGNTPRTAQIADTSRAKGTVYQYGVRVPMIIAGPSVVNPNRVSNALVNTTDIFATIVENFGYTNWQTQIPTNKPVDSKSMMPIIHNTSDSIRPWSFCEIFKLTTDSADGKAMRNKDYKLIKFDYGAEEFYNLSTDPLETSNLLSGSMSATDISNYYYLCNQMTSLVGAGSFCKAGVGVTDTKYVVYSIYPNPATGVIYVKDDVKANSSIHICNADGKILISKKAIAASIQTIDVAILPTGVYLLQYTNANNTPIAATFQKK
;
A
#
# COMPACT_ATOMS: atom_id res chain seq x y z
N MET A 1 46.04 32.43 -23.25
CA MET A 1 46.05 31.50 -22.12
C MET A 1 44.81 31.59 -21.21
N LYS A 2 44.25 32.77 -20.85
CA LYS A 2 43.05 32.86 -20.00
C LYS A 2 41.77 32.29 -20.63
N LYS A 3 41.59 32.30 -22.00
CA LYS A 3 40.41 31.76 -22.69
C LYS A 3 40.45 30.23 -22.83
N LEU A 4 41.60 29.57 -22.78
CA LEU A 4 41.73 28.11 -22.80
C LEU A 4 41.41 27.49 -21.41
N LEU A 5 41.69 28.20 -20.31
CA LEU A 5 41.39 27.70 -18.97
C LEU A 5 39.87 27.71 -18.69
N SER A 6 39.13 28.69 -19.24
CA SER A 6 37.66 28.77 -19.08
C SER A 6 36.93 27.66 -19.89
N ALA A 7 37.47 27.24 -21.01
CA ALA A 7 36.90 26.14 -21.81
C ALA A 7 37.16 24.75 -21.16
N LEU A 8 38.26 24.59 -20.45
CA LEU A 8 38.59 23.35 -19.71
C LEU A 8 37.71 23.17 -18.45
N LEU A 9 37.35 24.28 -17.76
CA LEU A 9 36.44 24.24 -16.63
C LEU A 9 34.96 23.95 -17.02
N LEU A 10 34.53 24.34 -18.23
CA LEU A 10 33.19 24.03 -18.72
C LEU A 10 33.05 22.56 -19.22
N LEU A 11 34.13 21.90 -19.59
CA LEU A 11 34.12 20.50 -19.98
C LEU A 11 34.12 19.51 -18.80
N ILE A 12 34.47 19.97 -17.60
CA ILE A 12 34.40 19.17 -16.35
C ILE A 12 32.98 19.18 -15.74
N ALA A 13 32.12 20.12 -16.12
CA ALA A 13 30.77 20.28 -15.55
C ALA A 13 29.69 19.42 -16.21
N SER A 14 29.99 18.62 -17.21
CA SER A 14 28.97 17.84 -17.95
C SER A 14 28.98 16.32 -17.74
N ASN A 15 29.82 15.80 -16.86
CA ASN A 15 29.67 14.43 -16.36
C ASN A 15 29.05 14.50 -14.94
N ILE A 16 27.81 14.90 -14.84
CA ILE A 16 26.96 14.37 -13.78
C ILE A 16 26.82 12.87 -14.14
N LEU A 17 27.78 12.08 -13.70
CA LEU A 17 27.62 10.66 -13.54
C LEU A 17 26.36 10.51 -12.68
N PHE A 18 25.21 10.19 -13.32
CA PHE A 18 24.11 9.64 -12.58
C PHE A 18 24.69 8.45 -11.81
N ALA A 19 24.95 8.65 -10.53
CA ALA A 19 25.50 7.62 -9.68
C ALA A 19 24.61 6.40 -9.90
N GLN A 20 25.26 5.29 -10.29
CA GLN A 20 24.59 4.02 -10.53
C GLN A 20 23.72 3.70 -9.31
N ARG A 21 22.40 3.70 -9.46
CA ARG A 21 21.46 3.41 -8.37
C ARG A 21 21.02 1.98 -8.42
N ASN A 22 21.09 1.31 -7.30
CA ASN A 22 20.51 0.00 -7.09
C ASN A 22 19.26 0.14 -6.22
N THR A 23 18.34 -0.78 -6.37
CA THR A 23 17.16 -0.85 -5.49
C THR A 23 16.98 -2.27 -4.98
N VAL A 24 16.86 -2.42 -3.66
CA VAL A 24 16.50 -3.66 -2.98
C VAL A 24 15.13 -3.47 -2.32
N LEU A 25 14.14 -4.21 -2.81
CA LEU A 25 12.84 -4.32 -2.18
C LEU A 25 12.84 -5.55 -1.26
N ILE A 26 12.72 -5.34 0.04
CA ILE A 26 12.66 -6.39 1.06
C ILE A 26 11.20 -6.53 1.51
N ILE A 27 10.64 -7.72 1.33
CA ILE A 27 9.27 -8.03 1.74
C ILE A 27 9.30 -9.05 2.87
N ALA A 28 8.77 -8.66 4.04
CA ALA A 28 8.47 -9.55 5.16
C ALA A 28 7.04 -10.09 5.02
N ASP A 29 6.82 -11.36 5.31
CA ASP A 29 5.57 -12.07 5.08
C ASP A 29 4.75 -12.15 6.38
N ASP A 30 3.52 -11.62 6.39
CA ASP A 30 2.61 -11.62 7.54
C ASP A 30 3.08 -10.79 8.74
N VAL A 31 3.50 -9.55 8.56
CA VAL A 31 3.94 -8.74 9.69
C VAL A 31 3.28 -7.37 9.73
N SER A 32 2.59 -7.07 10.83
CA SER A 32 2.03 -5.75 11.15
C SER A 32 3.07 -4.83 11.78
N SER A 33 2.77 -3.53 11.80
CA SER A 33 3.66 -2.49 12.36
C SER A 33 3.86 -2.59 13.88
N ASP A 34 2.94 -3.20 14.62
CA ASP A 34 2.92 -3.30 16.08
C ASP A 34 4.08 -4.10 16.69
N TYR A 35 4.71 -4.99 15.92
CA TYR A 35 5.92 -5.69 16.36
C TYR A 35 7.18 -4.83 16.34
N PHE A 36 7.15 -3.67 15.67
CA PHE A 36 8.30 -2.78 15.56
C PHE A 36 8.14 -1.57 16.47
N GLY A 37 8.89 -1.54 17.58
CA GLY A 37 8.78 -0.50 18.61
C GLY A 37 8.92 0.95 18.13
N PHE A 38 9.46 1.18 16.95
CA PHE A 38 9.52 2.50 16.35
C PHE A 38 8.21 2.94 15.67
N TYR A 39 7.16 2.09 15.61
CA TYR A 39 5.81 2.49 15.21
C TYR A 39 4.94 2.96 16.38
N GLU A 40 5.32 2.60 17.62
CA GLU A 40 4.62 2.99 18.84
C GLU A 40 3.17 2.45 18.92
N ASP A 41 2.86 1.41 18.16
CA ASP A 41 1.52 0.83 18.07
C ASP A 41 1.24 -0.17 19.21
N HIS A 42 2.29 -0.76 19.79
CA HIS A 42 2.19 -1.73 20.88
C HIS A 42 3.46 -1.72 21.74
N VAL A 43 3.36 -2.21 22.98
CA VAL A 43 4.48 -2.24 23.94
C VAL A 43 5.33 -3.51 23.82
N ASP A 44 4.72 -4.64 23.41
CA ASP A 44 5.41 -5.91 23.23
C ASP A 44 6.03 -5.99 21.83
N THR A 45 7.24 -5.52 21.69
CA THR A 45 7.94 -5.37 20.43
C THR A 45 9.21 -6.20 20.37
N VAL A 46 9.76 -6.35 19.18
CA VAL A 46 10.97 -7.13 18.90
C VAL A 46 12.17 -6.20 18.64
N ALA A 47 13.33 -6.61 19.11
CA ALA A 47 14.59 -5.92 18.80
C ALA A 47 15.04 -6.22 17.37
N VAL A 48 15.15 -5.18 16.53
CA VAL A 48 15.53 -5.27 15.12
C VAL A 48 16.62 -4.24 14.79
N PRO A 49 17.87 -4.46 15.26
CA PRO A 49 18.95 -3.48 15.15
C PRO A 49 19.32 -3.15 13.71
N ASN A 50 19.20 -4.08 12.76
CA ASN A 50 19.56 -3.85 11.36
C ASN A 50 18.48 -3.10 10.59
N ILE A 51 17.21 -3.39 10.81
CA ILE A 51 16.09 -2.59 10.27
C ILE A 51 16.15 -1.16 10.84
N ARG A 52 16.60 -0.97 12.11
CA ARG A 52 16.84 0.36 12.68
C ARG A 52 17.98 1.11 11.99
N LYS A 53 19.00 0.43 11.45
CA LYS A 53 20.03 1.07 10.61
C LYS A 53 19.42 1.64 9.32
N LEU A 54 18.46 0.92 8.70
CA LEU A 54 17.70 1.45 7.57
C LEU A 54 16.87 2.66 8.00
N LEU A 55 16.15 2.57 9.11
CA LEU A 55 15.37 3.69 9.64
C LEU A 55 16.21 4.95 9.83
N ALA A 56 17.43 4.83 10.39
CA ALA A 56 18.34 5.95 10.60
C ALA A 56 18.77 6.66 9.29
N LYS A 57 18.77 5.93 8.17
CA LYS A 57 19.09 6.44 6.82
C LYS A 57 17.85 6.66 5.95
N GLY A 58 16.64 6.63 6.52
CA GLY A 58 15.40 6.52 5.75
C GLY A 58 14.26 7.40 6.22
N VAL A 59 13.14 7.16 5.56
CA VAL A 59 11.79 7.66 5.89
C VAL A 59 10.93 6.48 6.30
N ARG A 60 10.31 6.56 7.48
CA ARG A 60 9.29 5.63 7.93
C ARG A 60 7.91 6.14 7.54
N PHE A 61 7.09 5.31 6.91
CA PHE A 61 5.73 5.63 6.54
C PHE A 61 4.75 5.03 7.56
N LYS A 62 3.92 5.88 8.17
CA LYS A 62 2.91 5.45 9.17
C LYS A 62 1.63 4.90 8.56
N ASN A 63 1.31 5.30 7.33
CA ASN A 63 0.01 5.05 6.71
C ASN A 63 0.14 4.32 5.37
N LEU A 64 0.98 3.28 5.31
CA LEU A 64 0.96 2.37 4.17
C LEU A 64 -0.25 1.44 4.28
N MET A 65 -1.03 1.35 3.22
CA MET A 65 -2.13 0.41 3.05
C MET A 65 -1.73 -0.68 2.04
N SER A 66 -1.66 -1.91 2.51
CA SER A 66 -1.50 -3.12 1.68
C SER A 66 -2.86 -3.71 1.32
N ASN A 67 -2.86 -4.84 0.61
CA ASN A 67 -4.04 -5.70 0.56
C ASN A 67 -4.03 -6.70 1.75
N PRO A 68 -5.20 -7.31 2.04
CA PRO A 68 -5.34 -8.21 3.19
C PRO A 68 -4.51 -9.50 3.14
N VAL A 69 -3.99 -9.88 1.96
CA VAL A 69 -3.27 -11.16 1.76
C VAL A 69 -2.09 -11.01 0.80
N CYS A 70 -1.14 -11.94 0.90
CA CYS A 70 0.16 -11.87 0.24
C CYS A 70 0.10 -11.82 -1.29
N SER A 71 -0.68 -12.68 -1.98
CA SER A 71 -0.69 -12.71 -3.45
C SER A 71 -1.23 -11.40 -4.04
N SER A 72 -2.32 -10.86 -3.49
CA SER A 72 -2.89 -9.60 -3.96
C SER A 72 -1.94 -8.42 -3.69
N THR A 73 -1.31 -8.35 -2.51
CA THR A 73 -0.32 -7.31 -2.21
C THR A 73 0.89 -7.39 -3.15
N ARG A 74 1.47 -8.57 -3.33
CA ARG A 74 2.63 -8.77 -4.22
C ARG A 74 2.29 -8.40 -5.66
N THR A 75 1.07 -8.71 -6.12
CA THR A 75 0.59 -8.30 -7.44
C THR A 75 0.48 -6.77 -7.54
N THR A 76 -0.08 -6.09 -6.54
CA THR A 76 -0.20 -4.61 -6.57
C THR A 76 1.16 -3.92 -6.56
N ILE A 77 2.14 -4.42 -5.82
CA ILE A 77 3.52 -3.92 -5.85
C ILE A 77 4.13 -4.09 -7.25
N LEU A 78 4.02 -5.30 -7.79
CA LEU A 78 4.68 -5.66 -9.06
C LEU A 78 4.12 -4.90 -10.26
N THR A 79 2.79 -4.66 -10.27
CA THR A 79 2.06 -4.09 -11.42
C THR A 79 1.67 -2.62 -11.26
N GLY A 80 1.68 -2.08 -10.04
CA GLY A 80 1.14 -0.75 -9.75
C GLY A 80 -0.37 -0.64 -9.90
N ARG A 81 -1.11 -1.76 -9.97
CA ARG A 81 -2.54 -1.84 -10.27
C ARG A 81 -3.31 -2.46 -9.10
N TYR A 82 -4.49 -1.94 -8.80
CA TYR A 82 -5.36 -2.57 -7.80
C TYR A 82 -5.82 -3.98 -8.23
N SER A 83 -6.21 -4.79 -7.26
CA SER A 83 -6.56 -6.19 -7.45
C SER A 83 -7.73 -6.40 -8.41
N PHE A 84 -8.76 -5.55 -8.37
CA PHE A 84 -9.90 -5.63 -9.30
C PHE A 84 -9.50 -5.44 -10.78
N ARG A 85 -8.35 -4.78 -11.04
CA ARG A 85 -7.82 -4.62 -12.41
C ARG A 85 -7.02 -5.81 -12.87
N THR A 86 -6.34 -6.50 -11.96
CA THR A 86 -5.49 -7.67 -12.28
C THR A 86 -6.22 -8.99 -12.12
N GLY A 87 -7.36 -8.98 -11.39
CA GLY A 87 -8.12 -10.16 -11.04
C GLY A 87 -7.53 -10.98 -9.88
N VAL A 88 -6.39 -10.57 -9.30
CA VAL A 88 -5.73 -11.29 -8.18
C VAL A 88 -6.16 -10.66 -6.87
N GLY A 89 -7.28 -11.11 -6.32
CA GLY A 89 -7.89 -10.55 -5.11
C GLY A 89 -7.67 -11.36 -3.84
N GLY A 90 -7.40 -12.67 -3.97
CA GLY A 90 -7.21 -13.60 -2.85
C GLY A 90 -5.84 -14.25 -2.85
N ILE A 91 -5.72 -15.37 -2.14
CA ILE A 91 -4.49 -16.18 -2.03
C ILE A 91 -4.44 -17.15 -3.21
N VAL A 92 -3.40 -17.06 -4.02
CA VAL A 92 -3.16 -18.02 -5.11
C VAL A 92 -2.89 -19.41 -4.54
N GLY A 93 -3.77 -20.36 -4.87
CA GLY A 93 -3.73 -21.72 -4.31
C GLY A 93 -4.29 -21.86 -2.89
N GLY A 94 -4.83 -20.78 -2.30
CA GLY A 94 -5.49 -20.82 -1.00
C GLY A 94 -6.96 -21.23 -1.06
N SER A 95 -7.59 -21.33 0.11
CA SER A 95 -9.03 -21.59 0.26
C SER A 95 -9.85 -20.46 -0.37
N GLY A 96 -10.96 -20.81 -1.04
CA GLY A 96 -11.79 -19.89 -1.81
C GLY A 96 -11.21 -19.52 -3.17
N GLY A 97 -9.92 -19.77 -3.40
CA GLY A 97 -9.21 -19.56 -4.66
C GLY A 97 -8.95 -18.09 -5.00
N SER A 98 -8.06 -17.89 -5.94
CA SER A 98 -7.78 -16.61 -6.60
C SER A 98 -7.30 -16.85 -8.01
N ASN A 99 -7.56 -15.90 -8.90
CA ASN A 99 -6.86 -15.89 -10.17
C ASN A 99 -5.36 -15.78 -9.94
N GLN A 100 -4.58 -16.37 -10.82
CA GLN A 100 -3.13 -16.21 -10.87
C GLN A 100 -2.79 -15.00 -11.74
N ILE A 101 -1.63 -14.38 -11.49
CA ILE A 101 -1.22 -13.22 -12.29
C ILE A 101 -1.11 -13.57 -13.77
N ASP A 102 -1.66 -12.71 -14.64
CA ASP A 102 -1.43 -12.79 -16.07
C ASP A 102 -0.01 -12.32 -16.39
N THR A 103 0.77 -13.15 -17.09
CA THR A 103 2.12 -12.78 -17.51
C THR A 103 2.16 -11.68 -18.58
N ALA A 104 1.01 -11.34 -19.17
CA ALA A 104 0.86 -10.16 -20.03
C ALA A 104 0.70 -8.84 -19.24
N GLU A 105 0.67 -8.88 -17.89
CA GLU A 105 0.61 -7.66 -17.08
C GLU A 105 1.85 -6.79 -17.26
N ILE A 106 1.65 -5.47 -17.07
CA ILE A 106 2.74 -4.52 -16.86
C ILE A 106 3.40 -4.85 -15.52
N SER A 107 4.72 -4.77 -15.47
CA SER A 107 5.49 -5.04 -14.25
C SER A 107 6.69 -4.11 -14.13
N ILE A 108 7.17 -3.91 -12.91
CA ILE A 108 8.40 -3.15 -12.66
C ILE A 108 9.56 -3.65 -13.56
N PRO A 109 9.90 -4.98 -13.58
CA PRO A 109 11.03 -5.45 -14.37
C PRO A 109 10.87 -5.23 -15.88
N LYS A 110 9.65 -5.33 -16.42
CA LYS A 110 9.38 -5.03 -17.84
C LYS A 110 9.64 -3.58 -18.16
N LEU A 111 9.16 -2.63 -17.34
CA LEU A 111 9.42 -1.21 -17.56
C LEU A 111 10.90 -0.87 -17.42
N LEU A 112 11.58 -1.41 -16.43
CA LEU A 112 13.01 -1.21 -16.26
C LEU A 112 13.80 -1.72 -17.47
N LYS A 113 13.39 -2.86 -18.07
CA LYS A 113 13.99 -3.37 -19.30
C LYS A 113 13.79 -2.44 -20.51
N VAL A 114 12.59 -1.84 -20.62
CA VAL A 114 12.29 -0.84 -21.68
C VAL A 114 13.14 0.42 -21.49
N TYR A 115 13.26 0.90 -20.25
CA TYR A 115 14.03 2.10 -19.93
C TYR A 115 15.54 1.90 -20.16
N ASN A 116 16.07 0.84 -19.59
CA ASN A 116 17.49 0.50 -19.70
C ASN A 116 17.69 -1.02 -19.57
N ALA A 117 17.95 -1.70 -20.67
CA ALA A 117 18.15 -3.14 -20.71
C ALA A 117 19.38 -3.61 -19.90
N ASN A 118 20.28 -2.70 -19.50
CA ASN A 118 21.43 -3.02 -18.67
C ASN A 118 21.08 -3.16 -17.18
N ILE A 119 19.91 -2.73 -16.71
CA ILE A 119 19.48 -2.96 -15.35
C ILE A 119 19.30 -4.47 -15.14
N ALA A 120 20.08 -5.06 -14.24
CA ALA A 120 19.90 -6.45 -13.84
C ALA A 120 18.71 -6.59 -12.89
N LYS A 121 17.88 -7.62 -13.04
CA LYS A 121 16.62 -7.78 -12.27
C LYS A 121 16.49 -9.20 -11.77
N ALA A 122 16.41 -9.37 -10.43
CA ALA A 122 16.14 -10.66 -9.81
C ALA A 122 14.96 -10.61 -8.86
N ASP A 123 14.26 -11.72 -8.79
CA ASP A 123 13.35 -12.05 -7.72
C ASP A 123 13.92 -13.24 -6.94
N ILE A 124 14.16 -13.04 -5.65
CA ILE A 124 14.72 -14.06 -4.75
C ILE A 124 13.83 -14.19 -3.54
N GLY A 125 13.38 -15.44 -3.29
CA GLY A 125 12.46 -15.80 -2.23
C GLY A 125 11.06 -16.11 -2.72
N LYS A 126 10.05 -15.83 -1.90
CA LYS A 126 8.65 -16.20 -2.11
C LYS A 126 8.04 -15.52 -3.33
N TRP A 127 7.64 -16.32 -4.34
CA TRP A 127 6.89 -15.83 -5.52
C TRP A 127 5.41 -15.63 -5.22
N HIS A 128 4.68 -16.71 -5.03
CA HIS A 128 3.26 -16.78 -4.65
C HIS A 128 2.28 -16.01 -5.55
N LEU A 129 2.60 -15.82 -6.83
CA LEU A 129 1.74 -15.20 -7.83
C LEU A 129 1.20 -16.19 -8.86
N LYS A 130 1.81 -17.38 -8.92
CA LYS A 130 1.33 -18.55 -9.68
C LYS A 130 1.58 -19.83 -8.89
N GLN A 131 0.79 -20.87 -9.19
CA GLN A 131 1.06 -22.23 -8.76
C GLN A 131 2.20 -22.84 -9.59
N PRO A 132 2.99 -23.78 -9.06
CA PRO A 132 4.06 -24.40 -9.82
C PRO A 132 3.55 -25.31 -10.95
N ALA A 133 2.31 -25.74 -10.90
CA ALA A 133 1.65 -26.49 -11.95
C ALA A 133 0.63 -25.59 -12.71
N PRO A 134 0.51 -25.74 -14.03
CA PRO A 134 1.35 -26.58 -14.92
C PRO A 134 2.79 -26.03 -15.04
N ALA A 135 3.75 -26.87 -15.48
CA ALA A 135 5.18 -26.58 -15.43
C ALA A 135 5.61 -25.27 -16.12
N TYR A 136 4.90 -24.82 -17.15
CA TYR A 136 5.22 -23.54 -17.79
C TYR A 136 5.04 -22.33 -16.85
N ASN A 137 4.28 -22.45 -15.76
CA ASN A 137 4.16 -21.42 -14.75
C ASN A 137 5.49 -21.10 -14.06
N LEU A 138 6.40 -22.08 -14.00
CA LEU A 138 7.72 -21.92 -13.38
C LEU A 138 8.58 -20.84 -14.06
N MET A 139 8.22 -20.46 -15.30
CA MET A 139 8.86 -19.36 -16.04
C MET A 139 8.11 -18.02 -15.91
N SER A 140 7.09 -17.94 -15.06
CA SER A 140 6.30 -16.71 -14.89
C SER A 140 7.11 -15.52 -14.36
N PRO A 141 8.11 -15.67 -13.49
CA PRO A 141 8.97 -14.54 -13.10
C PRO A 141 9.70 -13.94 -14.30
N GLN A 142 10.28 -14.78 -15.18
CA GLN A 142 10.96 -14.33 -16.40
C GLN A 142 9.98 -13.71 -17.40
N ALA A 143 8.81 -14.29 -17.57
CA ALA A 143 7.75 -13.74 -18.41
C ALA A 143 7.25 -12.36 -17.91
N LEU A 144 7.37 -12.08 -16.60
CA LEU A 144 7.11 -10.79 -15.99
C LEU A 144 8.35 -9.87 -15.94
N GLY A 145 9.47 -10.28 -16.58
CA GLY A 145 10.60 -9.42 -16.90
C GLY A 145 11.83 -9.56 -16.00
N TYR A 146 11.83 -10.46 -15.02
CA TYR A 146 13.03 -10.77 -14.25
C TYR A 146 14.05 -11.54 -15.08
N ASP A 147 15.32 -11.24 -14.90
CA ASP A 147 16.43 -11.98 -15.56
C ASP A 147 16.78 -13.24 -14.75
N TRP A 148 16.48 -13.26 -13.46
CA TRP A 148 16.76 -14.35 -12.53
C TRP A 148 15.63 -14.53 -11.52
N PHE A 149 15.27 -15.78 -11.25
CA PHE A 149 14.36 -16.17 -10.18
C PHE A 149 14.96 -17.30 -9.35
N GLU A 150 14.87 -17.20 -8.03
CA GLU A 150 15.32 -18.26 -7.13
C GLU A 150 14.51 -18.23 -5.83
N GLY A 151 13.63 -19.22 -5.64
CA GLY A 151 12.78 -19.26 -4.44
C GLY A 151 11.63 -20.26 -4.52
N PRO A 152 10.80 -20.33 -3.46
CA PRO A 152 9.58 -21.14 -3.47
C PRO A 152 8.45 -20.45 -4.26
N PHE A 153 7.64 -21.26 -4.94
CA PHE A 153 6.45 -20.78 -5.65
C PHE A 153 5.23 -20.66 -4.73
N ILE A 154 5.17 -21.46 -3.68
CA ILE A 154 4.02 -21.59 -2.79
C ILE A 154 3.97 -20.52 -1.70
N GLY A 155 2.79 -20.32 -1.11
CA GLY A 155 2.56 -19.29 -0.10
C GLY A 155 3.20 -19.61 1.24
N GLN A 156 3.11 -20.87 1.67
CA GLN A 156 3.61 -21.36 2.95
C GLN A 156 4.61 -22.49 2.72
N LEU A 157 5.77 -22.42 3.34
CA LEU A 157 6.75 -23.50 3.32
C LEU A 157 6.25 -24.67 4.17
N PRO A 158 6.48 -25.93 3.75
CA PRO A 158 6.21 -27.09 4.61
C PRO A 158 7.14 -27.12 5.83
N SER A 159 8.36 -26.63 5.66
CA SER A 159 9.39 -26.48 6.69
C SER A 159 10.40 -25.42 6.24
N TYR A 160 10.96 -24.66 7.17
CA TYR A 160 12.04 -23.70 6.86
C TYR A 160 13.41 -24.35 6.68
N THR A 161 13.54 -25.64 6.98
CA THR A 161 14.79 -26.42 6.86
C THR A 161 14.64 -27.64 5.95
N ASN A 162 13.51 -27.79 5.26
CA ASN A 162 13.31 -28.81 4.22
C ASN A 162 12.18 -28.34 3.28
N TRP A 163 12.57 -27.74 2.17
CA TRP A 163 11.63 -27.09 1.26
C TRP A 163 12.10 -27.15 -0.21
N THR A 164 11.19 -26.93 -1.14
CA THR A 164 11.50 -26.92 -2.57
C THR A 164 11.82 -25.50 -3.03
N LYS A 165 13.00 -25.32 -3.59
CA LYS A 165 13.46 -24.12 -4.28
C LYS A 165 13.40 -24.34 -5.80
N TYR A 166 12.95 -23.35 -6.50
CA TYR A 166 13.00 -23.29 -7.97
C TYR A 166 14.03 -22.24 -8.37
N THR A 167 14.96 -22.62 -9.24
CA THR A 167 15.93 -21.71 -9.85
C THR A 167 15.69 -21.70 -11.34
N ASN A 168 15.11 -20.59 -11.86
CA ASN A 168 14.77 -20.45 -13.28
C ASN A 168 14.04 -21.67 -13.86
N GLY A 169 13.06 -22.19 -13.14
CA GLY A 169 12.24 -23.33 -13.53
C GLY A 169 12.73 -24.70 -13.05
N ALA A 170 13.99 -24.84 -12.63
CA ALA A 170 14.53 -26.10 -12.09
C ALA A 170 14.30 -26.22 -10.59
N ALA A 171 13.70 -27.33 -10.16
CA ALA A 171 13.41 -27.63 -8.74
C ALA A 171 14.59 -28.29 -8.04
N SER A 172 14.81 -27.92 -6.78
CA SER A 172 15.77 -28.57 -5.88
C SER A 172 15.24 -28.59 -4.45
N THR A 173 15.62 -29.60 -3.66
CA THR A 173 15.32 -29.65 -2.24
C THR A 173 16.44 -28.96 -1.46
N ILE A 174 16.05 -28.03 -0.57
CA ILE A 174 16.96 -27.23 0.24
C ILE A 174 16.76 -27.59 1.71
N THR A 175 17.88 -27.81 2.42
CA THR A 175 17.92 -28.08 3.87
C THR A 175 18.53 -26.92 4.66
N THR A 176 19.10 -25.93 3.97
CA THR A 176 19.49 -24.65 4.60
C THR A 176 18.26 -23.92 5.09
N TYR A 177 18.35 -23.26 6.24
CA TYR A 177 17.29 -22.41 6.78
C TYR A 177 16.85 -21.37 5.75
N ALA A 178 15.56 -21.33 5.42
CA ALA A 178 15.04 -20.58 4.28
C ALA A 178 15.38 -19.09 4.31
N THR A 179 15.32 -18.45 5.50
CA THR A 179 15.65 -17.04 5.67
C THR A 179 17.13 -16.77 5.36
N THR A 180 18.03 -17.66 5.80
CA THR A 180 19.46 -17.61 5.48
C THR A 180 19.73 -17.89 4.00
N GLU A 181 19.06 -18.88 3.44
CA GLU A 181 19.21 -19.24 2.03
C GLU A 181 18.80 -18.08 1.09
N ASN A 182 17.72 -17.38 1.41
CA ASN A 182 17.31 -16.21 0.62
C ASN A 182 18.43 -15.16 0.53
N VAL A 183 19.13 -14.89 1.62
CA VAL A 183 20.24 -13.92 1.62
C VAL A 183 21.50 -14.51 0.98
N ASN A 184 21.77 -15.82 1.14
CA ASN A 184 22.85 -16.49 0.40
C ASN A 184 22.68 -16.30 -1.11
N ASN A 185 21.47 -16.58 -1.61
CA ASN A 185 21.13 -16.46 -3.02
C ASN A 185 21.17 -15.00 -3.49
N ALA A 186 20.67 -14.06 -2.69
CA ALA A 186 20.73 -12.63 -3.00
C ALA A 186 22.18 -12.14 -3.13
N VAL A 187 23.03 -12.46 -2.16
CA VAL A 187 24.45 -12.09 -2.19
C VAL A 187 25.19 -12.77 -3.35
N ALA A 188 24.93 -14.07 -3.60
CA ALA A 188 25.51 -14.79 -4.73
C ALA A 188 25.11 -14.14 -6.06
N TRP A 189 23.82 -13.82 -6.24
CA TRP A 189 23.36 -13.18 -7.45
C TRP A 189 23.96 -11.79 -7.64
N VAL A 190 23.99 -10.93 -6.59
CA VAL A 190 24.59 -9.58 -6.70
C VAL A 190 26.07 -9.64 -7.09
N LYS A 191 26.81 -10.68 -6.66
CA LYS A 191 28.21 -10.90 -7.08
C LYS A 191 28.34 -11.17 -8.57
N THR A 192 27.34 -11.75 -9.22
CA THR A 192 27.33 -11.98 -10.69
C THR A 192 27.03 -10.72 -11.46
N VAL A 193 26.43 -9.70 -10.85
CA VAL A 193 26.10 -8.43 -11.51
C VAL A 193 27.37 -7.62 -11.68
N ASN A 194 27.70 -7.33 -12.94
CA ASN A 194 28.86 -6.51 -13.29
C ASN A 194 28.90 -5.23 -12.45
N ALA A 195 30.10 -4.83 -12.01
CA ALA A 195 30.30 -3.68 -11.11
C ALA A 195 29.64 -2.39 -11.61
N ASN A 196 29.60 -2.20 -12.93
CA ASN A 196 29.05 -1.00 -13.58
C ASN A 196 27.58 -1.12 -14.01
N LYS A 197 26.88 -2.19 -13.61
CA LYS A 197 25.45 -2.36 -13.91
C LYS A 197 24.59 -2.05 -12.70
N PRO A 198 23.56 -1.22 -12.83
CA PRO A 198 22.54 -1.07 -11.79
C PRO A 198 21.72 -2.36 -11.66
N PHE A 199 21.13 -2.57 -10.47
CA PHE A 199 20.28 -3.72 -10.27
C PHE A 199 19.02 -3.38 -9.47
N PHE A 200 17.96 -4.13 -9.76
CA PHE A 200 16.75 -4.26 -8.98
C PHE A 200 16.68 -5.67 -8.40
N LEU A 201 16.69 -5.77 -7.08
CA LEU A 201 16.51 -7.01 -6.34
C LEU A 201 15.18 -6.97 -5.58
N TRP A 202 14.27 -7.88 -5.91
CA TRP A 202 13.10 -8.21 -5.12
C TRP A 202 13.50 -9.36 -4.19
N LEU A 203 13.66 -9.07 -2.89
CA LEU A 203 14.00 -10.04 -1.86
C LEU A 203 12.78 -10.29 -0.98
N ALA A 204 12.07 -11.39 -1.23
CA ALA A 204 10.84 -11.74 -0.55
C ALA A 204 11.05 -12.88 0.43
N PHE A 205 11.18 -12.57 1.71
CA PHE A 205 11.24 -13.59 2.75
C PHE A 205 9.93 -14.36 2.86
N ASN A 206 10.00 -15.64 3.29
CA ASN A 206 8.85 -16.34 3.85
C ASN A 206 8.67 -15.99 5.34
N ALA A 207 9.72 -15.52 6.01
CA ALA A 207 9.68 -15.11 7.41
C ALA A 207 8.92 -13.76 7.57
N PRO A 208 8.17 -13.60 8.68
CA PRO A 208 7.91 -14.55 9.75
C PRO A 208 6.63 -15.41 9.59
N HIS A 209 6.17 -15.70 8.34
CA HIS A 209 5.00 -16.54 8.06
C HIS A 209 5.12 -17.95 8.67
N GLU A 210 3.99 -18.54 9.02
CA GLU A 210 3.94 -19.94 9.48
C GLU A 210 4.59 -20.94 8.48
N PRO A 211 5.08 -22.12 8.96
CA PRO A 211 4.96 -22.65 10.31
C PRO A 211 5.90 -21.96 11.31
N LEU A 212 5.33 -21.60 12.47
CA LEU A 212 6.15 -21.06 13.57
C LEU A 212 7.16 -22.10 14.04
N HIS A 213 8.40 -21.66 14.25
CA HIS A 213 9.51 -22.52 14.64
C HIS A 213 10.57 -21.71 15.39
N LEU A 214 11.49 -22.40 16.03
CA LEU A 214 12.68 -21.78 16.59
C LEU A 214 13.74 -21.66 15.48
N PRO A 215 14.16 -20.43 15.11
CA PRO A 215 15.24 -20.26 14.15
C PRO A 215 16.57 -20.84 14.65
N PRO A 216 17.56 -21.07 13.77
CA PRO A 216 18.88 -21.52 14.17
C PRO A 216 19.54 -20.62 15.23
N PRO A 217 20.31 -21.21 16.17
CA PRO A 217 21.06 -20.44 17.17
C PRO A 217 21.97 -19.39 16.52
N GLY A 218 22.09 -18.24 17.19
CA GLY A 218 22.86 -17.10 16.69
C GLY A 218 22.08 -16.11 15.82
N LEU A 219 20.91 -16.50 15.29
CA LEU A 219 20.05 -15.60 14.52
C LEU A 219 19.02 -14.86 15.40
N HIS A 220 18.87 -15.23 16.66
CA HIS A 220 17.92 -14.64 17.61
C HIS A 220 18.43 -14.70 19.04
N THR A 221 17.78 -13.97 19.95
CA THR A 221 18.13 -13.89 21.38
C THR A 221 17.17 -14.69 22.29
N TYR A 222 16.20 -15.39 21.75
CA TYR A 222 15.16 -16.16 22.48
C TYR A 222 15.67 -17.54 22.88
N THR A 223 16.68 -17.59 23.75
CA THR A 223 17.38 -18.83 24.12
C THR A 223 16.59 -19.76 25.06
N SER A 224 15.53 -19.27 25.69
CA SER A 224 14.64 -20.06 26.57
C SER A 224 13.58 -20.86 25.82
N LEU A 225 13.38 -20.63 24.52
CA LEU A 225 12.41 -21.38 23.73
C LEU A 225 12.92 -22.77 23.38
N SER A 226 12.08 -23.79 23.61
CA SER A 226 12.50 -25.19 23.43
C SER A 226 12.38 -25.74 22.00
N GLY A 227 11.66 -25.04 21.12
CA GLY A 227 11.38 -25.49 19.74
C GLY A 227 10.36 -26.62 19.62
N THR A 228 9.84 -27.15 20.73
CA THR A 228 8.81 -28.21 20.71
C THR A 228 7.45 -27.64 20.28
N MET A 229 6.62 -28.45 19.61
CA MET A 229 5.28 -28.06 19.20
C MET A 229 4.41 -27.59 20.38
N ALA A 230 4.55 -28.24 21.56
CA ALA A 230 3.84 -27.83 22.77
C ALA A 230 4.23 -26.41 23.19
N ASN A 231 5.53 -26.08 23.17
CA ASN A 231 6.02 -24.75 23.54
C ASN A 231 5.66 -23.71 22.48
N ILE A 232 5.73 -24.05 21.18
CA ILE A 232 5.29 -23.18 20.08
C ILE A 232 3.82 -22.82 20.22
N ASN A 233 2.97 -23.79 20.52
CA ASN A 233 1.53 -23.57 20.71
C ASN A 233 1.21 -22.73 21.96
N ALA A 234 2.02 -22.87 23.01
CA ALA A 234 1.86 -22.09 24.24
C ALA A 234 2.35 -20.63 24.11
N GLN A 235 3.33 -20.38 23.26
CA GLN A 235 4.01 -19.08 23.13
C GLN A 235 4.20 -18.64 21.67
N PRO A 236 3.17 -18.65 20.81
CA PRO A 236 3.31 -18.41 19.37
C PRO A 236 3.94 -17.06 19.04
N LYS A 237 3.65 -16.02 19.82
CA LYS A 237 4.18 -14.66 19.61
C LYS A 237 5.68 -14.59 19.87
N GLU A 238 6.21 -15.36 20.83
CA GLU A 238 7.65 -15.39 21.10
C GLU A 238 8.43 -16.04 19.96
N TYR A 239 7.90 -17.13 19.39
CA TYR A 239 8.48 -17.74 18.19
C TYR A 239 8.41 -16.81 16.98
N PHE A 240 7.30 -16.11 16.82
CA PHE A 240 7.14 -15.12 15.76
C PHE A 240 8.18 -13.99 15.89
N LYS A 241 8.41 -13.47 17.11
CA LYS A 241 9.46 -12.48 17.39
C LYS A 241 10.86 -13.03 17.10
N ALA A 242 11.14 -14.30 17.47
CA ALA A 242 12.40 -14.95 17.14
C ALA A 242 12.63 -15.04 15.62
N MET A 243 11.58 -15.35 14.84
CA MET A 243 11.66 -15.39 13.38
C MET A 243 11.89 -13.98 12.78
N ILE A 244 11.29 -12.92 13.35
CA ILE A 244 11.57 -11.53 12.95
C ILE A 244 13.03 -11.18 13.24
N GLN A 245 13.59 -11.59 14.39
CA GLN A 245 15.01 -11.35 14.70
C GLN A 245 15.94 -12.06 13.72
N ALA A 246 15.62 -13.30 13.37
CA ALA A 246 16.41 -14.05 12.39
C ALA A 246 16.38 -13.35 11.00
N MET A 247 15.25 -12.80 10.61
CA MET A 247 15.14 -12.01 9.38
C MET A 247 15.95 -10.71 9.48
N ASP A 248 15.86 -9.98 10.60
CA ASP A 248 16.63 -8.75 10.83
C ASP A 248 18.15 -9.03 10.78
N HIS A 249 18.61 -10.15 11.39
CA HIS A 249 20.00 -10.58 11.34
C HIS A 249 20.47 -10.80 9.88
N GLU A 250 19.67 -11.48 9.08
CA GLU A 250 19.97 -11.76 7.69
C GLU A 250 19.92 -10.51 6.81
N ILE A 251 19.02 -9.55 7.09
CA ILE A 251 19.03 -8.22 6.45
C ILE A 251 20.35 -7.49 6.77
N GLY A 252 20.84 -7.57 8.01
CA GLY A 252 22.14 -7.04 8.38
C GLY A 252 23.28 -7.67 7.56
N ARG A 253 23.28 -8.99 7.43
CA ARG A 253 24.28 -9.72 6.62
C ARG A 253 24.24 -9.34 5.14
N LEU A 254 23.06 -9.08 4.57
CA LEU A 254 22.93 -8.54 3.21
C LEU A 254 23.57 -7.16 3.10
N MET A 255 23.27 -6.24 4.03
CA MET A 255 23.84 -4.89 4.04
C MET A 255 25.37 -4.93 4.15
N ASP A 256 25.92 -5.75 5.05
CA ASP A 256 27.37 -5.93 5.23
C ASP A 256 28.01 -6.51 3.96
N SER A 257 27.35 -7.46 3.28
CA SER A 257 27.81 -8.01 2.01
C SER A 257 27.83 -6.95 0.90
N LEU A 258 26.81 -6.09 0.82
CA LEU A 258 26.77 -4.97 -0.13
C LEU A 258 27.85 -3.92 0.20
N GLN A 259 28.17 -3.69 1.47
CA GLN A 259 29.26 -2.81 1.88
C GLN A 259 30.61 -3.35 1.39
N VAL A 260 30.88 -4.65 1.59
CA VAL A 260 32.11 -5.32 1.11
C VAL A 260 32.23 -5.23 -0.42
N MET A 261 31.11 -5.27 -1.13
CA MET A 261 31.06 -5.13 -2.59
C MET A 261 31.08 -3.67 -3.08
N ASN A 262 31.21 -2.66 -2.18
CA ASN A 262 31.10 -1.24 -2.49
C ASN A 262 29.78 -0.84 -3.20
N LYS A 263 28.69 -1.53 -2.89
CA LYS A 263 27.37 -1.28 -3.46
C LYS A 263 26.36 -0.69 -2.47
N LEU A 264 26.65 -0.71 -1.15
CA LEU A 264 25.71 -0.24 -0.12
C LEU A 264 25.33 1.22 -0.29
N ASP A 265 26.33 2.11 -0.49
CA ASP A 265 26.12 3.56 -0.58
C ASP A 265 25.44 4.00 -1.91
N SER A 266 25.33 3.10 -2.88
CA SER A 266 24.57 3.30 -4.13
C SER A 266 23.25 2.53 -4.16
N THR A 267 22.79 1.96 -3.03
CA THR A 267 21.60 1.12 -2.95
C THR A 267 20.53 1.78 -2.10
N ASP A 268 19.35 1.95 -2.68
CA ASP A 268 18.13 2.29 -1.97
C ASP A 268 17.41 1.01 -1.53
N PHE A 269 16.96 0.99 -0.29
CA PHE A 269 16.21 -0.11 0.32
C PHE A 269 14.76 0.30 0.52
N ILE A 270 13.85 -0.59 0.20
CA ILE A 270 12.44 -0.50 0.55
C ILE A 270 12.13 -1.73 1.41
N PHE A 271 11.96 -1.55 2.71
CA PHE A 271 11.50 -2.60 3.62
C PHE A 271 9.98 -2.47 3.82
N ILE A 272 9.24 -3.57 3.67
CA ILE A 272 7.77 -3.59 3.77
C ILE A 272 7.28 -4.92 4.34
N GLY A 273 6.19 -4.88 5.14
CA GLY A 273 5.31 -6.04 5.35
C GLY A 273 4.31 -6.19 4.21
N ASP A 274 3.95 -7.40 3.82
CA ASP A 274 2.99 -7.60 2.72
C ASP A 274 1.52 -7.58 3.16
N ASN A 275 1.20 -8.05 4.36
CA ASN A 275 -0.10 -7.92 5.01
C ASN A 275 0.05 -8.07 6.53
N GLY A 276 -1.03 -7.82 7.26
CA GLY A 276 -1.03 -7.96 8.72
C GLY A 276 -0.82 -9.40 9.21
N ASN A 277 -0.59 -9.54 10.50
CA ASN A 277 -0.38 -10.82 11.20
C ASN A 277 -1.59 -11.73 11.10
N THR A 278 -1.34 -13.05 11.18
CA THR A 278 -2.42 -14.04 11.39
C THR A 278 -3.07 -13.87 12.77
N PRO A 279 -4.31 -14.35 12.97
CA PRO A 279 -4.97 -14.32 14.28
C PRO A 279 -4.12 -14.90 15.42
N ARG A 280 -3.29 -15.90 15.12
CA ARG A 280 -2.44 -16.60 16.10
C ARG A 280 -1.33 -15.72 16.67
N THR A 281 -0.85 -14.77 15.90
CA THR A 281 0.23 -13.85 16.29
C THR A 281 -0.22 -12.41 16.45
N ALA A 282 -1.50 -12.13 16.24
CA ALA A 282 -2.06 -10.79 16.38
C ALA A 282 -1.97 -10.26 17.83
N GLN A 283 -1.66 -8.97 17.96
CA GLN A 283 -1.54 -8.27 19.27
C GLN A 283 -2.76 -7.38 19.58
N ILE A 284 -3.86 -7.58 18.88
CA ILE A 284 -5.14 -6.89 19.11
C ILE A 284 -6.12 -7.82 19.82
N ALA A 285 -7.11 -7.22 20.52
CA ALA A 285 -8.10 -7.98 21.26
C ALA A 285 -9.04 -8.77 20.34
N ASP A 286 -9.50 -8.17 19.26
CA ASP A 286 -10.33 -8.82 18.26
C ASP A 286 -9.46 -9.35 17.10
N THR A 287 -8.94 -10.56 17.26
CA THR A 287 -8.08 -11.19 16.26
C THR A 287 -8.80 -11.56 14.96
N SER A 288 -10.14 -11.49 14.89
CA SER A 288 -10.90 -11.68 13.64
C SER A 288 -10.66 -10.56 12.63
N ARG A 289 -10.06 -9.43 13.06
CA ARG A 289 -9.69 -8.28 12.23
C ARG A 289 -8.25 -8.33 11.70
N ALA A 290 -7.58 -9.45 11.89
CA ALA A 290 -6.20 -9.69 11.47
C ALA A 290 -6.09 -10.00 9.96
N LYS A 291 -5.01 -10.67 9.53
CA LYS A 291 -4.77 -11.09 8.14
C LYS A 291 -6.03 -11.64 7.46
N GLY A 292 -6.22 -11.31 6.19
CA GLY A 292 -7.38 -11.74 5.42
C GLY A 292 -8.58 -10.82 5.53
N THR A 293 -8.45 -9.67 6.20
CA THR A 293 -9.51 -8.69 6.35
C THR A 293 -9.07 -7.29 5.92
N VAL A 294 -10.03 -6.48 5.49
CA VAL A 294 -9.79 -5.08 5.09
C VAL A 294 -9.66 -4.11 6.28
N TYR A 295 -9.70 -4.59 7.53
CA TYR A 295 -9.47 -3.76 8.72
C TYR A 295 -8.02 -3.28 8.81
N GLN A 296 -7.80 -2.18 9.58
CA GLN A 296 -6.47 -1.56 9.72
C GLN A 296 -5.38 -2.58 10.09
N TYR A 297 -5.68 -3.49 11.03
CA TYR A 297 -4.70 -4.48 11.46
C TYR A 297 -4.34 -5.50 10.35
N GLY A 298 -5.27 -5.79 9.46
CA GLY A 298 -5.04 -6.67 8.31
C GLY A 298 -4.23 -6.03 7.19
N VAL A 299 -4.27 -4.68 7.06
CA VAL A 299 -3.75 -3.98 5.87
C VAL A 299 -2.76 -2.86 6.15
N ARG A 300 -2.65 -2.37 7.39
CA ARG A 300 -1.65 -1.36 7.75
C ARG A 300 -0.35 -2.04 8.15
N VAL A 301 0.64 -1.97 7.29
CA VAL A 301 1.91 -2.69 7.40
C VAL A 301 3.10 -1.72 7.53
N PRO A 302 4.24 -2.16 8.09
CA PRO A 302 5.43 -1.33 8.18
C PRO A 302 6.01 -1.05 6.80
N MET A 303 6.56 0.16 6.61
CA MET A 303 7.40 0.51 5.46
C MET A 303 8.47 1.51 5.85
N ILE A 304 9.69 1.24 5.40
CA ILE A 304 10.85 2.14 5.48
C ILE A 304 11.46 2.23 4.08
N ILE A 305 11.72 3.44 3.61
CA ILE A 305 12.53 3.67 2.40
C ILE A 305 13.80 4.37 2.84
N ALA A 306 14.96 3.79 2.52
CA ALA A 306 16.26 4.23 3.01
C ALA A 306 17.32 4.15 1.92
N GLY A 307 18.28 5.04 1.95
CA GLY A 307 19.42 5.04 1.03
C GLY A 307 19.75 6.40 0.44
N PRO A 308 20.56 6.45 -0.61
CA PRO A 308 21.09 7.70 -1.17
C PRO A 308 20.03 8.62 -1.80
N SER A 309 18.82 8.09 -2.12
CA SER A 309 17.73 8.93 -2.62
C SER A 309 17.03 9.75 -1.53
N VAL A 310 17.22 9.39 -0.26
CA VAL A 310 16.47 10.00 0.84
C VAL A 310 17.10 11.32 1.27
N VAL A 311 16.35 12.39 1.12
CA VAL A 311 16.70 13.72 1.64
C VAL A 311 16.15 13.87 3.05
N ASN A 312 16.96 14.43 3.97
CA ASN A 312 16.64 14.56 5.39
C ASN A 312 16.20 13.22 6.01
N PRO A 313 17.08 12.22 6.10
CA PRO A 313 16.75 10.91 6.65
C PRO A 313 16.38 10.95 8.15
N ASN A 314 16.03 9.77 8.71
CA ASN A 314 15.60 9.59 10.10
C ASN A 314 14.33 10.38 10.44
N ARG A 315 13.35 10.37 9.54
CA ARG A 315 12.06 11.07 9.70
C ARG A 315 10.86 10.16 9.49
N VAL A 316 9.72 10.68 9.89
CA VAL A 316 8.42 10.01 9.77
C VAL A 316 7.58 10.73 8.72
N SER A 317 6.94 9.99 7.85
CA SER A 317 5.90 10.48 6.94
C SER A 317 4.52 9.99 7.39
N ASN A 318 3.58 10.93 7.51
CA ASN A 318 2.17 10.64 7.76
C ASN A 318 1.35 10.58 6.45
N ALA A 319 2.00 10.65 5.29
CA ALA A 319 1.36 10.55 3.99
C ALA A 319 0.57 9.24 3.87
N LEU A 320 -0.59 9.33 3.23
CA LEU A 320 -1.28 8.14 2.74
C LEU A 320 -0.51 7.58 1.56
N VAL A 321 -0.15 6.33 1.64
CA VAL A 321 0.52 5.59 0.57
C VAL A 321 -0.09 4.19 0.44
N ASN A 322 0.02 3.62 -0.74
CA ASN A 322 -0.50 2.30 -1.05
C ASN A 322 0.60 1.41 -1.61
N THR A 323 0.45 0.11 -1.51
CA THR A 323 1.43 -0.84 -2.09
C THR A 323 1.59 -0.68 -3.60
N THR A 324 0.55 -0.21 -4.30
CA THR A 324 0.66 0.17 -5.72
C THR A 324 1.71 1.24 -5.97
N ASP A 325 1.96 2.16 -5.00
CA ASP A 325 2.86 3.30 -5.15
C ASP A 325 4.35 2.91 -5.22
N ILE A 326 4.67 1.72 -4.74
CA ILE A 326 6.02 1.14 -4.83
C ILE A 326 6.46 0.98 -6.29
N PHE A 327 5.53 0.63 -7.18
CA PHE A 327 5.79 0.47 -8.61
C PHE A 327 6.40 1.73 -9.23
N ALA A 328 5.69 2.85 -9.20
CA ALA A 328 6.17 4.12 -9.76
C ALA A 328 7.45 4.61 -9.04
N THR A 329 7.51 4.41 -7.72
CA THR A 329 8.66 4.82 -6.91
C THR A 329 9.94 4.10 -7.34
N ILE A 330 9.90 2.78 -7.54
CA ILE A 330 11.06 2.03 -8.02
C ILE A 330 11.45 2.44 -9.43
N VAL A 331 10.48 2.56 -10.33
CA VAL A 331 10.74 2.93 -11.73
C VAL A 331 11.37 4.32 -11.81
N GLU A 332 10.85 5.29 -11.06
CA GLU A 332 11.40 6.66 -11.03
C GLU A 332 12.71 6.76 -10.26
N ASN A 333 12.98 5.88 -9.29
CA ASN A 333 14.27 5.83 -8.61
C ASN A 333 15.42 5.47 -9.58
N PHE A 334 15.14 4.69 -10.61
CA PHE A 334 16.10 4.44 -11.71
C PHE A 334 16.19 5.59 -12.73
N GLY A 335 15.40 6.66 -12.58
CA GLY A 335 15.38 7.82 -13.47
C GLY A 335 14.33 7.77 -14.58
N TYR A 336 13.47 6.75 -14.64
CA TYR A 336 12.42 6.66 -15.66
C TYR A 336 11.18 7.45 -15.26
N THR A 337 11.19 8.77 -15.45
CA THR A 337 10.13 9.68 -14.99
C THR A 337 8.93 9.80 -15.94
N ASN A 338 9.07 9.37 -17.19
CA ASN A 338 7.98 9.40 -18.19
C ASN A 338 7.45 7.99 -18.53
N TRP A 339 7.55 7.06 -17.59
CA TRP A 339 7.13 5.65 -17.74
C TRP A 339 5.66 5.49 -18.14
N GLN A 340 4.80 6.48 -17.82
CA GLN A 340 3.37 6.47 -18.14
C GLN A 340 3.11 6.34 -19.63
N THR A 341 4.04 6.82 -20.47
CA THR A 341 3.93 6.71 -21.93
C THR A 341 3.99 5.27 -22.45
N GLN A 342 4.46 4.33 -21.62
CA GLN A 342 4.55 2.92 -21.95
C GLN A 342 3.35 2.10 -21.44
N ILE A 343 2.41 2.74 -20.74
CA ILE A 343 1.25 2.05 -20.18
C ILE A 343 0.16 1.94 -21.25
N PRO A 344 -0.27 0.73 -21.61
CA PRO A 344 -1.40 0.55 -22.52
C PRO A 344 -2.67 1.15 -21.93
N THR A 345 -3.49 1.78 -22.76
CA THR A 345 -4.74 2.46 -22.34
C THR A 345 -5.74 1.51 -21.68
N ASN A 346 -5.73 0.23 -22.07
CA ASN A 346 -6.59 -0.82 -21.48
C ASN A 346 -6.01 -1.44 -20.19
N LYS A 347 -4.82 -1.02 -19.76
CA LYS A 347 -4.19 -1.48 -18.50
C LYS A 347 -3.78 -0.30 -17.63
N PRO A 348 -4.73 0.55 -17.17
CA PRO A 348 -4.39 1.71 -16.35
C PRO A 348 -3.64 1.31 -15.08
N VAL A 349 -2.63 2.10 -14.70
CA VAL A 349 -1.82 1.93 -13.50
C VAL A 349 -2.30 2.95 -12.45
N ASP A 350 -2.48 2.49 -11.20
CA ASP A 350 -3.02 3.30 -10.09
C ASP A 350 -1.91 3.92 -9.21
N SER A 351 -0.67 3.58 -9.53
CA SER A 351 0.53 3.97 -8.77
C SER A 351 0.77 5.48 -8.78
N LYS A 352 1.16 6.01 -7.62
CA LYS A 352 1.67 7.36 -7.42
C LYS A 352 3.08 7.27 -6.87
N SER A 353 4.03 7.96 -7.48
CA SER A 353 5.42 7.94 -7.00
C SER A 353 5.57 8.57 -5.63
N MET A 354 6.28 7.91 -4.73
CA MET A 354 6.68 8.45 -3.43
C MET A 354 7.97 9.30 -3.49
N MET A 355 8.56 9.47 -4.67
CA MET A 355 9.80 10.27 -4.82
C MET A 355 9.67 11.70 -4.25
N PRO A 356 8.54 12.43 -4.40
CA PRO A 356 8.38 13.74 -3.76
C PRO A 356 8.49 13.68 -2.23
N ILE A 357 7.97 12.62 -1.58
CA ILE A 357 8.11 12.42 -0.13
C ILE A 357 9.57 12.06 0.19
N ILE A 358 10.18 11.14 -0.55
CA ILE A 358 11.56 10.68 -0.36
C ILE A 358 12.54 11.86 -0.48
N HIS A 359 12.34 12.73 -1.46
CA HIS A 359 13.12 13.96 -1.68
C HIS A 359 12.75 15.11 -0.73
N ASN A 360 11.80 14.91 0.19
CA ASN A 360 11.33 15.93 1.13
C ASN A 360 10.80 17.22 0.46
N THR A 361 10.14 17.07 -0.69
CA THR A 361 9.53 18.17 -1.46
C THR A 361 8.01 18.20 -1.34
N SER A 362 7.40 17.16 -0.78
CA SER A 362 5.96 17.07 -0.49
C SER A 362 5.70 16.16 0.69
N ASP A 363 4.64 16.45 1.45
CA ASP A 363 4.14 15.62 2.56
C ASP A 363 2.99 14.69 2.14
N SER A 364 2.55 14.73 0.88
CA SER A 364 1.42 13.95 0.37
C SER A 364 1.55 13.65 -1.11
N ILE A 365 1.05 12.49 -1.52
CA ILE A 365 0.94 12.08 -2.94
C ILE A 365 -0.50 11.71 -3.33
N ARG A 366 -1.37 11.46 -2.34
CA ARG A 366 -2.76 11.07 -2.57
C ARG A 366 -3.66 11.46 -1.40
N PRO A 367 -4.93 11.83 -1.65
CA PRO A 367 -5.87 12.19 -0.58
C PRO A 367 -6.55 10.97 0.07
N TRP A 368 -6.46 9.79 -0.54
CA TRP A 368 -7.04 8.54 -0.05
C TRP A 368 -6.19 7.34 -0.46
N SER A 369 -6.35 6.21 0.24
CA SER A 369 -5.81 4.90 -0.13
C SER A 369 -6.93 3.85 -0.13
N PHE A 370 -6.72 2.78 -0.92
CA PHE A 370 -7.72 1.74 -1.19
C PHE A 370 -7.10 0.36 -1.07
N CYS A 371 -7.85 -0.59 -0.54
CA CYS A 371 -7.54 -2.01 -0.57
C CYS A 371 -8.80 -2.84 -0.74
N GLU A 372 -8.61 -4.09 -1.11
CA GLU A 372 -9.71 -5.03 -1.30
C GLU A 372 -9.24 -6.48 -1.14
N ILE A 373 -10.19 -7.34 -0.87
CA ILE A 373 -10.05 -8.79 -0.94
C ILE A 373 -11.30 -9.35 -1.63
N PHE A 374 -11.10 -10.27 -2.53
CA PHE A 374 -12.16 -11.06 -3.15
C PHE A 374 -11.60 -12.40 -3.59
N LYS A 375 -12.42 -13.41 -3.56
CA LYS A 375 -12.08 -14.79 -3.89
C LYS A 375 -12.94 -15.27 -5.06
N LEU A 376 -12.55 -16.37 -5.70
CA LEU A 376 -13.36 -17.04 -6.72
C LEU A 376 -14.63 -17.63 -6.11
N THR A 377 -14.53 -18.12 -4.85
CA THR A 377 -15.68 -18.48 -4.02
C THR A 377 -15.81 -17.41 -2.95
N THR A 378 -16.80 -16.52 -3.08
CA THR A 378 -17.03 -15.39 -2.18
C THR A 378 -17.30 -15.86 -0.75
N ASP A 379 -16.72 -15.16 0.22
CA ASP A 379 -16.99 -15.36 1.64
C ASP A 379 -17.27 -14.03 2.37
N SER A 380 -17.52 -14.10 3.68
CA SER A 380 -17.88 -12.95 4.50
C SER A 380 -16.73 -11.95 4.71
N ALA A 381 -15.50 -12.30 4.38
CA ALA A 381 -14.35 -11.38 4.47
C ALA A 381 -14.15 -10.58 3.16
N ASP A 382 -14.79 -10.99 2.05
CA ASP A 382 -14.66 -10.30 0.78
C ASP A 382 -15.27 -8.90 0.86
N GLY A 383 -14.50 -7.92 0.42
CA GLY A 383 -14.89 -6.53 0.52
C GLY A 383 -13.79 -5.55 0.11
N LYS A 384 -14.13 -4.29 0.22
CA LYS A 384 -13.31 -3.15 -0.17
C LYS A 384 -13.23 -2.15 0.96
N ALA A 385 -12.08 -1.51 1.11
CA ALA A 385 -11.94 -0.38 2.04
C ALA A 385 -11.25 0.79 1.36
N MET A 386 -11.73 1.98 1.68
CA MET A 386 -11.11 3.24 1.30
C MET A 386 -10.98 4.12 2.54
N ARG A 387 -9.79 4.71 2.72
CA ARG A 387 -9.56 5.66 3.81
C ARG A 387 -8.99 6.97 3.29
N ASN A 388 -9.34 8.07 3.96
CA ASN A 388 -8.55 9.28 3.94
C ASN A 388 -7.65 9.34 5.20
N LYS A 389 -7.16 10.52 5.55
CA LYS A 389 -6.29 10.69 6.73
C LYS A 389 -6.96 10.21 8.02
N ASP A 390 -8.23 10.57 8.23
CA ASP A 390 -8.92 10.47 9.50
C ASP A 390 -10.06 9.45 9.52
N TYR A 391 -10.59 9.05 8.34
CA TYR A 391 -11.75 8.17 8.24
C TYR A 391 -11.51 6.99 7.33
N LYS A 392 -12.24 5.89 7.58
CA LYS A 392 -12.24 4.70 6.73
C LYS A 392 -13.64 4.15 6.56
N LEU A 393 -13.98 3.88 5.30
CA LEU A 393 -15.19 3.20 4.87
C LEU A 393 -14.85 1.78 4.41
N ILE A 394 -15.57 0.81 4.93
CA ILE A 394 -15.50 -0.60 4.53
C ILE A 394 -16.82 -0.98 3.90
N LYS A 395 -16.75 -1.66 2.76
CA LYS A 395 -17.90 -2.23 2.04
C LYS A 395 -17.65 -3.71 1.83
N PHE A 396 -18.41 -4.54 2.51
CA PHE A 396 -18.38 -5.99 2.30
C PHE A 396 -19.22 -6.38 1.09
N ASP A 397 -18.77 -7.38 0.33
CA ASP A 397 -19.44 -7.78 -0.91
C ASP A 397 -20.82 -8.43 -0.64
N TYR A 398 -21.09 -8.91 0.60
CA TYR A 398 -22.41 -9.36 1.02
C TYR A 398 -23.39 -8.23 1.41
N GLY A 399 -22.97 -6.96 1.29
CA GLY A 399 -23.83 -5.79 1.42
C GLY A 399 -23.72 -5.03 2.74
N ALA A 400 -23.03 -5.55 3.76
CA ALA A 400 -22.77 -4.78 4.99
C ALA A 400 -21.74 -3.68 4.73
N GLU A 401 -21.81 -2.63 5.57
CA GLU A 401 -20.85 -1.55 5.55
C GLU A 401 -20.51 -1.08 6.96
N GLU A 402 -19.31 -0.58 7.10
CA GLU A 402 -18.79 -0.03 8.34
C GLU A 402 -18.01 1.25 8.06
N PHE A 403 -18.07 2.20 8.98
CA PHE A 403 -17.41 3.48 8.86
C PHE A 403 -16.79 3.90 10.17
N TYR A 404 -15.52 4.29 10.14
CA TYR A 404 -14.72 4.54 11.33
C TYR A 404 -13.99 5.88 11.27
N ASN A 405 -13.86 6.55 12.43
CA ASN A 405 -12.97 7.68 12.61
C ASN A 405 -11.64 7.17 13.19
N LEU A 406 -10.64 7.02 12.34
CA LEU A 406 -9.33 6.47 12.71
C LEU A 406 -8.50 7.39 13.63
N SER A 407 -8.84 8.68 13.74
CA SER A 407 -8.16 9.62 14.64
C SER A 407 -8.51 9.36 16.10
N THR A 408 -9.72 8.86 16.38
CA THR A 408 -10.23 8.57 17.72
C THR A 408 -10.38 7.07 17.99
N ASP A 409 -10.51 6.27 16.93
CA ASP A 409 -10.69 4.82 16.96
C ASP A 409 -9.77 4.12 15.94
N PRO A 410 -8.45 4.10 16.16
CA PRO A 410 -7.49 3.51 15.22
C PRO A 410 -7.60 1.99 15.08
N LEU A 411 -8.30 1.32 16.01
CA LEU A 411 -8.54 -0.13 16.00
C LEU A 411 -9.91 -0.51 15.42
N GLU A 412 -10.69 0.48 14.94
CA GLU A 412 -11.97 0.26 14.26
C GLU A 412 -13.02 -0.47 15.11
N THR A 413 -13.10 -0.13 16.42
CA THR A 413 -13.97 -0.80 17.37
C THR A 413 -15.40 -0.26 17.40
N SER A 414 -15.62 0.97 16.92
CA SER A 414 -16.88 1.72 17.02
C SER A 414 -17.39 2.15 15.66
N ASN A 415 -18.26 1.33 15.05
CA ASN A 415 -18.86 1.64 13.75
C ASN A 415 -19.81 2.83 13.85
N LEU A 416 -19.44 3.96 13.24
CA LEU A 416 -20.22 5.20 13.25
C LEU A 416 -21.61 5.06 12.59
N LEU A 417 -21.78 4.09 11.67
CA LEU A 417 -23.09 3.83 11.05
C LEU A 417 -24.11 3.23 11.99
N SER A 418 -23.68 2.73 13.17
CA SER A 418 -24.56 2.17 14.19
C SER A 418 -25.09 3.22 15.18
N GLY A 419 -24.65 4.48 15.04
CA GLY A 419 -25.00 5.58 15.95
C GLY A 419 -25.32 6.89 15.25
N SER A 420 -25.37 7.96 16.01
CA SER A 420 -25.53 9.31 15.48
C SER A 420 -24.20 9.81 14.89
N MET A 421 -24.22 10.30 13.67
CA MET A 421 -23.07 10.85 12.99
C MET A 421 -23.08 12.38 13.01
N SER A 422 -21.94 13.00 13.26
CA SER A 422 -21.75 14.44 13.09
C SER A 422 -21.80 14.84 11.61
N ALA A 423 -21.97 16.12 11.33
CA ALA A 423 -21.90 16.64 9.95
C ALA A 423 -20.53 16.33 9.29
N THR A 424 -19.45 16.33 10.07
CA THR A 424 -18.10 15.98 9.59
C THR A 424 -18.01 14.48 9.24
N ASP A 425 -18.58 13.59 10.05
CA ASP A 425 -18.63 12.16 9.76
C ASP A 425 -19.40 11.89 8.47
N ILE A 426 -20.58 12.50 8.32
CA ILE A 426 -21.43 12.38 7.13
C ILE A 426 -20.69 12.85 5.87
N SER A 427 -20.01 14.00 5.95
CA SER A 427 -19.23 14.54 4.84
C SER A 427 -18.10 13.59 4.42
N ASN A 428 -17.37 13.01 5.38
CA ASN A 428 -16.29 12.06 5.09
C ASN A 428 -16.83 10.72 4.56
N TYR A 429 -17.98 10.25 5.06
CA TYR A 429 -18.65 9.06 4.51
C TYR A 429 -18.93 9.24 3.01
N TYR A 430 -19.62 10.33 2.66
CA TYR A 430 -19.96 10.61 1.24
C TYR A 430 -18.72 10.87 0.40
N TYR A 431 -17.72 11.54 0.94
CA TYR A 431 -16.44 11.70 0.24
C TYR A 431 -15.85 10.34 -0.13
N LEU A 432 -15.66 9.44 0.84
CA LEU A 432 -15.01 8.14 0.61
C LEU A 432 -15.84 7.23 -0.30
N CYS A 433 -17.16 7.15 -0.12
CA CYS A 433 -17.99 6.32 -0.99
C CYS A 433 -18.03 6.83 -2.44
N ASN A 434 -18.02 8.15 -2.67
CA ASN A 434 -17.94 8.73 -4.00
C ASN A 434 -16.58 8.46 -4.66
N GLN A 435 -15.47 8.57 -3.91
CA GLN A 435 -14.14 8.23 -4.42
C GLN A 435 -14.06 6.73 -4.78
N MET A 436 -14.62 5.86 -3.95
CA MET A 436 -14.68 4.43 -4.23
C MET A 436 -15.51 4.12 -5.48
N THR A 437 -16.67 4.77 -5.64
CA THR A 437 -17.52 4.67 -6.84
C THR A 437 -16.76 5.10 -8.10
N SER A 438 -16.06 6.23 -8.02
CA SER A 438 -15.26 6.75 -9.14
C SER A 438 -14.10 5.82 -9.52
N LEU A 439 -13.45 5.21 -8.52
CA LEU A 439 -12.30 4.32 -8.73
C LEU A 439 -12.71 2.99 -9.36
N VAL A 440 -13.75 2.36 -8.79
CA VAL A 440 -14.16 0.99 -9.17
C VAL A 440 -15.05 0.99 -10.40
N GLY A 441 -15.82 2.08 -10.61
CA GLY A 441 -16.65 2.25 -11.82
C GLY A 441 -17.91 1.37 -11.86
N ALA A 442 -18.31 0.76 -10.74
CA ALA A 442 -19.45 -0.15 -10.66
C ALA A 442 -20.50 0.37 -9.68
N GLY A 443 -21.62 0.89 -10.19
CA GLY A 443 -22.74 1.34 -9.36
C GLY A 443 -22.37 2.45 -8.36
N SER A 444 -23.28 2.77 -7.43
CA SER A 444 -22.98 3.68 -6.33
C SER A 444 -22.60 2.88 -5.08
N PHE A 445 -21.45 3.20 -4.49
CA PHE A 445 -21.07 2.68 -3.17
C PHE A 445 -21.67 3.49 -2.02
N CYS A 446 -22.34 4.63 -2.33
CA CYS A 446 -22.99 5.45 -1.30
C CYS A 446 -24.38 4.90 -0.99
N LYS A 447 -24.64 4.62 0.29
CA LYS A 447 -25.97 4.29 0.77
C LYS A 447 -26.78 5.58 0.95
N ALA A 448 -27.99 5.61 0.42
CA ALA A 448 -28.87 6.74 0.59
C ALA A 448 -29.28 6.89 2.06
N GLY A 449 -29.40 8.13 2.55
CA GLY A 449 -29.92 8.44 3.88
C GLY A 449 -28.97 8.16 5.05
N VAL A 450 -27.68 7.93 4.83
CA VAL A 450 -26.70 7.82 5.92
C VAL A 450 -26.60 9.14 6.68
N GLY A 451 -26.80 9.07 8.00
CA GLY A 451 -26.81 10.26 8.90
C GLY A 451 -28.12 11.04 8.94
N VAL A 452 -29.16 10.56 8.26
CA VAL A 452 -30.51 11.11 8.37
C VAL A 452 -31.29 10.25 9.37
N THR A 453 -31.52 10.78 10.58
CA THR A 453 -32.55 10.24 11.46
C THR A 453 -33.90 10.43 10.78
N ASP A 454 -34.59 9.34 10.54
CA ASP A 454 -35.92 9.19 9.93
C ASP A 454 -36.69 10.51 9.72
N THR A 455 -36.55 11.11 8.55
CA THR A 455 -37.51 12.10 8.05
C THR A 455 -37.74 11.85 6.57
N LYS A 456 -39.00 11.77 6.21
CA LYS A 456 -39.55 11.54 4.86
C LYS A 456 -38.66 12.08 3.75
N TYR A 457 -38.36 11.23 2.74
CA TYR A 457 -37.67 11.62 1.52
C TYR A 457 -38.28 12.90 0.94
N VAL A 458 -37.62 14.02 1.11
CA VAL A 458 -37.89 15.24 0.35
C VAL A 458 -36.88 15.25 -0.80
N VAL A 459 -37.37 15.14 -2.03
CA VAL A 459 -36.53 15.27 -3.23
C VAL A 459 -36.15 16.74 -3.34
N TYR A 460 -34.93 17.08 -2.91
CA TYR A 460 -34.39 18.42 -3.07
C TYR A 460 -34.00 18.64 -4.52
N SER A 461 -34.62 19.61 -5.18
CA SER A 461 -34.31 19.93 -6.58
C SER A 461 -33.29 21.06 -6.62
N ILE A 462 -32.02 20.75 -6.94
CA ILE A 462 -31.01 21.73 -7.37
C ILE A 462 -30.99 21.69 -8.89
N TYR A 463 -31.29 22.84 -9.50
CA TYR A 463 -31.27 22.92 -10.95
C TYR A 463 -30.77 24.30 -11.45
N PRO A 464 -30.16 24.38 -12.63
CA PRO A 464 -29.72 23.27 -13.43
C PRO A 464 -28.56 22.51 -12.74
N ASN A 465 -28.48 21.19 -12.95
CA ASN A 465 -27.35 20.40 -12.54
C ASN A 465 -26.99 19.42 -13.69
N PRO A 466 -25.85 19.61 -14.39
CA PRO A 466 -24.78 20.60 -14.14
C PRO A 466 -25.15 22.08 -14.33
N ALA A 467 -24.53 22.93 -13.50
CA ALA A 467 -24.73 24.38 -13.50
C ALA A 467 -23.66 25.14 -14.30
N THR A 468 -24.00 26.27 -14.91
CA THR A 468 -23.03 27.15 -15.59
C THR A 468 -22.81 28.49 -14.86
N GLY A 469 -23.82 29.07 -14.25
CA GLY A 469 -23.68 30.36 -13.58
C GLY A 469 -24.53 30.51 -12.32
N VAL A 470 -25.73 29.94 -12.34
CA VAL A 470 -26.70 30.07 -11.24
C VAL A 470 -27.29 28.70 -10.94
N ILE A 471 -27.53 28.39 -9.66
CA ILE A 471 -28.36 27.28 -9.22
C ILE A 471 -29.59 27.76 -8.50
N TYR A 472 -30.66 27.01 -8.65
CA TYR A 472 -31.92 27.19 -7.92
C TYR A 472 -32.11 26.03 -6.97
N VAL A 473 -32.40 26.34 -5.72
CA VAL A 473 -32.70 25.36 -4.69
C VAL A 473 -34.18 25.46 -4.35
N LYS A 474 -34.96 24.45 -4.77
CA LYS A 474 -36.39 24.38 -4.49
C LYS A 474 -36.61 23.58 -3.23
N ASP A 475 -36.71 24.25 -2.10
CA ASP A 475 -37.01 23.70 -0.80
C ASP A 475 -37.49 24.82 0.15
N ASP A 476 -38.17 24.44 1.24
CA ASP A 476 -38.52 25.35 2.31
C ASP A 476 -37.28 25.63 3.20
N VAL A 477 -36.37 26.44 2.67
CA VAL A 477 -35.15 26.83 3.41
C VAL A 477 -35.55 27.75 4.56
N LYS A 478 -35.01 27.48 5.76
CA LYS A 478 -35.29 28.32 6.93
C LYS A 478 -34.85 29.75 6.70
N ALA A 479 -35.79 30.67 6.75
CA ALA A 479 -35.51 32.10 6.57
C ALA A 479 -34.44 32.60 7.55
N ASN A 480 -33.53 33.46 7.06
CA ASN A 480 -32.37 33.97 7.80
C ASN A 480 -31.30 32.92 8.21
N SER A 481 -31.45 31.64 7.85
CA SER A 481 -30.34 30.66 7.98
C SER A 481 -29.26 30.92 6.92
N SER A 482 -28.10 30.34 7.12
CA SER A 482 -27.02 30.40 6.11
C SER A 482 -27.14 29.24 5.15
N ILE A 483 -26.95 29.54 3.85
CA ILE A 483 -26.73 28.58 2.78
C ILE A 483 -25.25 28.62 2.45
N HIS A 484 -24.57 27.47 2.48
CA HIS A 484 -23.15 27.35 2.19
C HIS A 484 -22.92 26.50 0.95
N ILE A 485 -21.95 26.91 0.11
CA ILE A 485 -21.38 26.05 -0.92
C ILE A 485 -19.94 25.78 -0.52
N CYS A 486 -19.59 24.49 -0.43
CA CYS A 486 -18.30 24.01 -0.03
C CYS A 486 -17.61 23.24 -1.18
N ASN A 487 -16.27 23.26 -1.19
CA ASN A 487 -15.50 22.36 -2.02
C ASN A 487 -15.47 20.95 -1.40
N ALA A 488 -14.78 20.00 -2.06
CA ALA A 488 -14.63 18.61 -1.61
C ALA A 488 -13.91 18.47 -0.25
N ASP A 489 -13.12 19.49 0.16
CA ASP A 489 -12.41 19.51 1.45
C ASP A 489 -13.27 20.12 2.57
N GLY A 490 -14.54 20.45 2.30
CA GLY A 490 -15.45 21.06 3.26
C GLY A 490 -15.23 22.56 3.48
N LYS A 491 -14.33 23.21 2.72
CA LYS A 491 -14.10 24.65 2.82
C LYS A 491 -15.27 25.41 2.21
N ILE A 492 -15.87 26.32 2.99
CA ILE A 492 -16.93 27.19 2.51
C ILE A 492 -16.36 28.18 1.47
N LEU A 493 -16.91 28.15 0.26
CA LEU A 493 -16.54 29.01 -0.86
C LEU A 493 -17.57 30.15 -1.07
N ILE A 494 -18.85 29.84 -0.87
CA ILE A 494 -19.94 30.81 -0.95
C ILE A 494 -20.80 30.65 0.31
N SER A 495 -21.16 31.78 0.91
CA SER A 495 -22.13 31.85 2.01
C SER A 495 -23.19 32.89 1.69
N LYS A 496 -24.46 32.51 1.74
CA LYS A 496 -25.61 33.37 1.49
C LYS A 496 -26.67 33.21 2.57
N LYS A 497 -27.30 34.30 2.99
CA LYS A 497 -28.49 34.23 3.84
C LYS A 497 -29.71 33.84 3.03
N ALA A 498 -30.46 32.88 3.52
CA ALA A 498 -31.72 32.46 2.93
C ALA A 498 -32.79 33.55 3.08
N ILE A 499 -33.55 33.78 2.02
CA ILE A 499 -34.75 34.64 2.03
C ILE A 499 -36.00 33.79 2.28
N ALA A 500 -37.09 34.40 2.71
CA ALA A 500 -38.39 33.76 2.86
C ALA A 500 -39.01 33.50 1.47
N ALA A 501 -38.53 32.49 0.76
CA ALA A 501 -39.03 32.11 -0.57
C ALA A 501 -38.85 30.59 -0.76
N SER A 502 -39.77 29.96 -1.50
CA SER A 502 -39.75 28.53 -1.83
C SER A 502 -38.62 28.13 -2.80
N ILE A 503 -37.97 29.10 -3.42
CA ILE A 503 -36.82 28.91 -4.31
C ILE A 503 -35.72 29.88 -3.89
N GLN A 504 -34.57 29.36 -3.56
CA GLN A 504 -33.34 30.11 -3.34
C GLN A 504 -32.51 30.15 -4.61
N THR A 505 -32.07 31.35 -5.02
CA THR A 505 -31.19 31.53 -6.19
C THR A 505 -29.77 31.79 -5.71
N ILE A 506 -28.78 31.02 -6.18
CA ILE A 506 -27.39 31.16 -5.76
C ILE A 506 -26.52 31.31 -6.99
N ASP A 507 -25.74 32.39 -7.03
CA ASP A 507 -24.75 32.62 -8.07
C ASP A 507 -23.51 31.73 -7.78
N VAL A 508 -23.16 30.92 -8.76
CA VAL A 508 -22.00 29.99 -8.72
C VAL A 508 -21.04 30.25 -9.89
N ALA A 509 -21.20 31.39 -10.60
CA ALA A 509 -20.39 31.73 -11.78
C ALA A 509 -18.89 31.79 -11.45
N ILE A 510 -18.54 32.21 -10.22
CA ILE A 510 -17.15 32.35 -9.76
C ILE A 510 -16.47 31.02 -9.45
N LEU A 511 -17.24 29.92 -9.38
CA LEU A 511 -16.67 28.61 -9.04
C LEU A 511 -16.02 27.97 -10.28
N PRO A 512 -14.82 27.41 -10.16
CA PRO A 512 -14.23 26.55 -11.18
C PRO A 512 -15.11 25.35 -11.55
N THR A 513 -14.85 24.72 -12.69
CA THR A 513 -15.47 23.45 -13.04
C THR A 513 -15.17 22.40 -11.97
N GLY A 514 -16.20 21.72 -11.46
CA GLY A 514 -16.03 20.75 -10.37
C GLY A 514 -17.35 20.33 -9.72
N VAL A 515 -17.24 19.46 -8.71
CA VAL A 515 -18.36 19.03 -7.86
C VAL A 515 -18.31 19.79 -6.54
N TYR A 516 -19.45 20.32 -6.13
CA TYR A 516 -19.62 21.15 -4.93
C TYR A 516 -20.72 20.60 -4.04
N LEU A 517 -20.60 20.87 -2.74
CA LEU A 517 -21.57 20.53 -1.72
C LEU A 517 -22.34 21.79 -1.33
N LEU A 518 -23.66 21.75 -1.48
CA LEU A 518 -24.59 22.75 -0.95
C LEU A 518 -25.06 22.30 0.43
N GLN A 519 -25.01 23.20 1.42
CA GLN A 519 -25.48 22.96 2.78
C GLN A 519 -26.42 24.08 3.26
N TYR A 520 -27.53 23.73 3.87
CA TYR A 520 -28.46 24.70 4.49
C TYR A 520 -29.34 24.02 5.55
N THR A 521 -30.12 24.79 6.27
CA THR A 521 -31.14 24.29 7.21
C THR A 521 -32.52 24.59 6.64
N ASN A 522 -33.40 23.58 6.58
CA ASN A 522 -34.78 23.80 6.12
C ASN A 522 -35.67 24.39 7.23
N ALA A 523 -36.92 24.73 6.91
CA ALA A 523 -37.88 25.34 7.84
C ALA A 523 -38.17 24.45 9.07
N ASN A 524 -38.00 23.14 8.96
CA ASN A 524 -38.18 22.18 10.04
C ASN A 524 -36.94 21.99 10.93
N ASN A 525 -35.94 22.88 10.85
CA ASN A 525 -34.64 22.80 11.53
C ASN A 525 -33.78 21.58 11.13
N THR A 526 -34.05 20.96 9.98
CA THR A 526 -33.28 19.84 9.49
C THR A 526 -32.09 20.36 8.66
N PRO A 527 -30.83 19.96 8.95
CA PRO A 527 -29.69 20.25 8.11
C PRO A 527 -29.79 19.45 6.80
N ILE A 528 -29.59 20.12 5.68
CA ILE A 528 -29.64 19.58 4.33
C ILE A 528 -28.27 19.68 3.71
N ALA A 529 -27.85 18.61 3.06
CA ALA A 529 -26.65 18.59 2.22
C ALA A 529 -26.97 17.96 0.86
N ALA A 530 -26.60 18.62 -0.22
CA ALA A 530 -26.82 18.14 -1.57
C ALA A 530 -25.64 18.50 -2.48
N THR A 531 -25.34 17.69 -3.47
CA THR A 531 -24.24 17.94 -4.41
C THR A 531 -24.75 18.48 -5.74
N PHE A 532 -23.97 19.34 -6.37
CA PHE A 532 -24.16 19.76 -7.75
C PHE A 532 -22.83 19.84 -8.50
N GLN A 533 -22.92 19.69 -9.82
CA GLN A 533 -21.77 19.82 -10.71
C GLN A 533 -21.78 21.21 -11.36
N LYS A 534 -20.63 21.89 -11.33
CA LYS A 534 -20.37 23.14 -12.07
C LYS A 534 -19.59 22.80 -13.34
N LYS A 535 -20.09 23.29 -14.50
CA LYS A 535 -19.41 23.24 -15.79
C LYS A 535 -18.55 24.46 -16.03
#